data_c5dd0b1e5a0dbd5178c2f8d62b130d27
#
_entry.id   c5dd0b1e5a0dbd5178c2f8d62b130d27
#
_cell.length_a   1.000
_cell.length_b   1.000
_cell.length_c   1.000
_cell.angle_alpha   90.00
_cell.angle_beta   90.00
_cell.angle_gamma   90.00
#
_symmetry.space_group_name_H-M   'P 1'
#
loop_
_entity.id
_entity.type
_entity.pdbx_description
1 polymer ?
#
loop_
_entity_poly.entity_id
_entity_poly.type
_entity_poly.pdbx_seq_one_letter_code
_entity_poly.pdbx_strand_id
1 'polypeptide(L)'
;MNERSILLHTASGAHPLRVALANGFLTRLRGLMLAPPLAPDAGLLLTRCASVHCAFMRQAIDVVYLDAAGAVVKCVPRVKPWRASAADPRTGARHTLELAAGAIGRLGIRPGDRLEHPGLAQAVRPRVRAHAQGGLAMVEFVVVGPIIAVIGLGIIQYAQLFFAKSQINHASFMAARAGSVGHANLGTIKAEYAKALIPLYGGGTNPAELAESEGKARNAVANSDVVILNPTEESFAAYNEPKLQARYNTNSLRVIPNARLAFKPPSVDNASGQTIQDANLLKLRIIHSYKPTIPLARTIFSAYLKAADPRNDAAYTRIVQDNGIPVVTHVTLHMQSDAIEGTPISAPGAGNGGNPTNPGDPPVSDTPSPPCTGIACNEEVPPDPVDPNAPCTGADCPVCPVV
;
A
#
# COMPACT_ATOMS: atom_id res chain seq x y z
N MET A 1 8.40 -27.94 25.26
CA MET A 1 9.55 -27.52 26.10
C MET A 1 9.49 -28.33 27.37
N ASN A 2 10.59 -28.91 27.79
CA ASN A 2 10.60 -29.70 29.03
C ASN A 2 10.60 -28.73 30.23
N GLU A 3 9.52 -28.72 31.00
CA GLU A 3 9.42 -27.97 32.24
C GLU A 3 10.12 -28.76 33.36
N ARG A 4 10.86 -28.05 34.20
CA ARG A 4 11.49 -28.62 35.38
C ARG A 4 11.10 -27.81 36.61
N SER A 5 10.84 -28.50 37.70
CA SER A 5 10.69 -27.85 39.00
C SER A 5 12.07 -27.42 39.52
N ILE A 6 12.20 -26.17 39.86
CA ILE A 6 13.44 -25.55 40.35
C ILE A 6 13.15 -24.72 41.59
N LEU A 7 14.18 -24.33 42.31
CA LEU A 7 14.08 -23.49 43.50
C LEU A 7 14.63 -22.08 43.19
N LEU A 8 13.83 -21.07 43.47
CA LEU A 8 14.27 -19.69 43.56
C LEU A 8 14.43 -19.31 45.02
N HIS A 9 15.65 -19.02 45.42
CA HIS A 9 15.97 -18.58 46.78
C HIS A 9 15.90 -17.07 46.84
N THR A 10 14.98 -16.56 47.65
CA THR A 10 14.81 -15.14 47.94
C THR A 10 15.03 -14.90 49.46
N ALA A 11 15.11 -13.62 49.83
CA ALA A 11 15.15 -13.23 51.24
C ALA A 11 13.92 -13.71 52.06
N SER A 12 12.79 -13.97 51.39
CA SER A 12 11.54 -14.48 51.99
C SER A 12 11.46 -16.02 52.06
N GLY A 13 12.41 -16.75 51.49
CA GLY A 13 12.46 -18.22 51.49
C GLY A 13 12.72 -18.83 50.12
N ALA A 14 12.60 -20.17 50.03
CA ALA A 14 12.74 -20.91 48.78
C ALA A 14 11.37 -21.11 48.11
N HIS A 15 11.25 -20.68 46.87
CA HIS A 15 10.01 -20.77 46.11
C HIS A 15 10.16 -21.79 44.96
N PRO A 16 9.35 -22.87 44.95
CA PRO A 16 9.33 -23.80 43.83
C PRO A 16 8.68 -23.15 42.59
N LEU A 17 9.38 -23.20 41.47
CA LEU A 17 8.90 -22.70 40.15
C LEU A 17 9.01 -23.80 39.11
N ARG A 18 8.03 -23.90 38.21
CA ARG A 18 8.09 -24.75 37.01
C ARG A 18 8.69 -23.92 35.88
N VAL A 19 9.94 -24.19 35.54
CA VAL A 19 10.66 -23.40 34.56
C VAL A 19 10.99 -24.22 33.33
N ALA A 20 10.55 -23.73 32.19
CA ALA A 20 10.92 -24.26 30.90
C ALA A 20 12.26 -23.61 30.43
N LEU A 21 13.12 -24.40 29.78
CA LEU A 21 14.43 -23.96 29.32
C LEU A 21 14.41 -23.65 27.83
N ALA A 22 14.80 -22.43 27.45
CA ALA A 22 15.04 -22.00 26.08
C ALA A 22 16.53 -21.81 25.83
N ASN A 23 17.21 -22.85 25.34
CA ASN A 23 18.66 -22.87 25.10
C ASN A 23 19.05 -22.81 23.61
N GLY A 24 18.13 -23.11 22.69
CA GLY A 24 18.32 -23.02 21.24
C GLY A 24 17.96 -21.65 20.70
N PHE A 25 18.44 -21.30 19.49
CA PHE A 25 18.12 -20.03 18.84
C PHE A 25 16.61 -19.87 18.61
N LEU A 26 15.98 -20.85 17.98
CA LEU A 26 14.54 -20.81 17.69
C LEU A 26 13.67 -20.78 18.94
N THR A 27 14.06 -21.53 19.99
CA THR A 27 13.32 -21.53 21.25
C THR A 27 13.44 -20.19 21.98
N ARG A 28 14.58 -19.51 21.90
CA ARG A 28 14.77 -18.16 22.45
C ARG A 28 14.06 -17.10 21.64
N LEU A 29 14.11 -17.19 20.28
CA LEU A 29 13.41 -16.27 19.39
C LEU A 29 11.89 -16.36 19.59
N ARG A 30 11.36 -17.57 19.67
CA ARG A 30 9.93 -17.78 19.92
C ARG A 30 9.54 -17.31 21.34
N GLY A 31 10.36 -17.58 22.37
CA GLY A 31 10.06 -17.21 23.76
C GLY A 31 8.61 -17.50 24.14
N LEU A 32 7.94 -16.48 24.65
CA LEU A 32 6.50 -16.47 24.97
C LEU A 32 5.62 -15.84 23.87
N MET A 33 6.15 -15.68 22.66
CA MET A 33 5.36 -15.14 21.52
C MET A 33 4.17 -16.05 21.24
N LEU A 34 2.99 -15.45 21.14
CA LEU A 34 1.70 -16.13 20.89
C LEU A 34 1.35 -17.25 21.90
N ALA A 35 2.13 -17.39 23.00
CA ALA A 35 1.85 -18.36 24.04
C ALA A 35 0.64 -17.93 24.89
N PRO A 36 -0.07 -18.91 25.51
CA PRO A 36 -1.07 -18.59 26.53
C PRO A 36 -0.40 -17.93 27.75
N PRO A 37 -1.19 -17.31 28.65
CA PRO A 37 -0.68 -16.72 29.87
C PRO A 37 0.11 -17.71 30.70
N LEU A 38 1.27 -17.25 31.24
CA LEU A 38 2.03 -18.05 32.19
C LEU A 38 1.24 -18.24 33.46
N ALA A 39 1.23 -19.48 33.98
CA ALA A 39 0.71 -19.77 35.32
C ALA A 39 1.55 -19.03 36.39
N PRO A 40 0.98 -18.72 37.55
CA PRO A 40 1.68 -17.94 38.57
C PRO A 40 3.01 -18.57 39.07
N ASP A 41 3.12 -19.89 38.99
CA ASP A 41 4.28 -20.71 39.38
C ASP A 41 5.16 -21.13 38.18
N ALA A 42 4.82 -20.64 36.95
CA ALA A 42 5.55 -20.99 35.74
C ALA A 42 6.52 -19.89 35.31
N GLY A 43 7.61 -20.27 34.65
CA GLY A 43 8.59 -19.37 34.09
C GLY A 43 9.27 -19.91 32.83
N LEU A 44 9.94 -19.03 32.08
CA LEU A 44 10.79 -19.38 30.94
C LEU A 44 12.20 -18.87 31.20
N LEU A 45 13.20 -19.74 31.21
CA LEU A 45 14.60 -19.39 31.35
C LEU A 45 15.28 -19.35 29.98
N LEU A 46 15.65 -18.15 29.55
CA LEU A 46 16.42 -17.88 28.34
C LEU A 46 17.91 -17.90 28.68
N THR A 47 18.65 -18.91 28.26
CA THR A 47 20.08 -18.99 28.52
C THR A 47 20.87 -18.16 27.50
N ARG A 48 21.96 -17.50 27.98
CA ARG A 48 22.81 -16.62 27.16
C ARG A 48 22.03 -15.53 26.44
N CYS A 49 21.08 -14.93 27.11
CA CYS A 49 20.24 -13.86 26.61
C CYS A 49 20.14 -12.79 27.70
N ALA A 50 20.66 -11.60 27.47
CA ALA A 50 20.64 -10.47 28.39
C ALA A 50 19.66 -9.37 27.92
N SER A 51 18.84 -9.65 26.92
CA SER A 51 17.81 -8.76 26.41
C SER A 51 16.60 -9.57 25.94
N VAL A 52 15.41 -9.00 26.11
CA VAL A 52 14.15 -9.62 25.70
C VAL A 52 13.27 -8.62 24.98
N HIS A 53 12.44 -9.13 24.09
CA HIS A 53 11.39 -8.35 23.44
C HIS A 53 10.03 -9.03 23.63
N CYS A 54 9.00 -8.25 23.85
CA CYS A 54 7.64 -8.73 24.03
C CYS A 54 6.80 -8.56 22.77
N ALA A 55 7.42 -8.63 21.57
CA ALA A 55 6.72 -8.59 20.30
C ALA A 55 5.75 -9.78 20.17
N PHE A 56 4.57 -9.54 19.65
CA PHE A 56 3.49 -10.53 19.48
C PHE A 56 3.04 -11.23 20.78
N MET A 57 3.37 -10.69 21.95
CA MET A 57 2.83 -11.15 23.23
C MET A 57 1.45 -10.54 23.49
N ARG A 58 0.60 -11.30 24.18
CA ARG A 58 -0.77 -10.88 24.53
C ARG A 58 -0.89 -10.30 25.93
N GLN A 59 0.15 -10.44 26.74
CA GLN A 59 0.15 -10.06 28.15
C GLN A 59 1.47 -9.45 28.58
N ALA A 60 1.45 -8.69 29.68
CA ALA A 60 2.66 -8.23 30.34
C ALA A 60 3.34 -9.38 31.08
N ILE A 61 4.66 -9.31 31.21
CA ILE A 61 5.48 -10.27 31.96
C ILE A 61 6.42 -9.54 32.92
N ASP A 62 6.87 -10.26 33.96
CA ASP A 62 7.98 -9.82 34.78
C ASP A 62 9.28 -10.41 34.23
N VAL A 63 10.33 -9.63 34.17
CA VAL A 63 11.63 -10.01 33.63
C VAL A 63 12.70 -9.91 34.71
N VAL A 64 13.40 -11.00 34.96
CA VAL A 64 14.49 -11.09 35.94
C VAL A 64 15.77 -11.44 35.18
N TYR A 65 16.77 -10.59 35.26
CA TYR A 65 18.09 -10.82 34.67
C TYR A 65 19.01 -11.49 35.67
N LEU A 66 19.71 -12.54 35.23
CA LEU A 66 20.58 -13.36 36.04
C LEU A 66 22.02 -13.32 35.51
N ASP A 67 22.98 -13.39 36.38
CA ASP A 67 24.37 -13.58 36.01
C ASP A 67 24.68 -15.02 35.57
N ALA A 68 25.95 -15.35 35.32
CA ALA A 68 26.39 -16.67 34.93
C ALA A 68 26.18 -17.74 36.03
N ALA A 69 26.11 -17.33 37.28
CA ALA A 69 25.95 -18.21 38.45
C ALA A 69 24.48 -18.35 38.90
N GLY A 70 23.57 -17.63 38.25
CA GLY A 70 22.14 -17.62 38.57
C GLY A 70 21.75 -16.59 39.63
N ALA A 71 22.64 -15.65 39.99
CA ALA A 71 22.30 -14.56 40.88
C ALA A 71 21.48 -13.49 40.13
N VAL A 72 20.45 -12.97 40.76
CA VAL A 72 19.60 -11.89 40.22
C VAL A 72 20.38 -10.58 40.22
N VAL A 73 20.53 -9.98 39.04
CA VAL A 73 21.23 -8.70 38.85
C VAL A 73 20.30 -7.54 38.59
N LYS A 74 19.13 -7.81 37.99
CA LYS A 74 18.14 -6.77 37.69
C LYS A 74 16.72 -7.35 37.59
N CYS A 75 15.75 -6.65 38.15
CA CYS A 75 14.34 -6.99 38.08
C CYS A 75 13.59 -5.88 37.29
N VAL A 76 12.74 -6.26 36.33
CA VAL A 76 11.90 -5.34 35.55
C VAL A 76 10.45 -5.85 35.64
N PRO A 77 9.61 -5.23 36.46
CA PRO A 77 8.23 -5.65 36.61
C PRO A 77 7.37 -5.17 35.44
N ARG A 78 6.39 -5.97 35.06
CA ARG A 78 5.29 -5.64 34.12
C ARG A 78 5.74 -5.05 32.80
N VAL A 79 6.67 -5.69 32.11
CA VAL A 79 7.04 -5.32 30.74
C VAL A 79 5.83 -5.57 29.84
N LYS A 80 5.32 -4.49 29.24
CA LYS A 80 4.11 -4.55 28.40
C LYS A 80 4.40 -5.20 27.05
N PRO A 81 3.38 -5.76 26.38
CA PRO A 81 3.49 -6.18 24.98
C PRO A 81 4.10 -5.08 24.09
N TRP A 82 4.83 -5.50 23.06
CA TRP A 82 5.51 -4.61 22.10
C TRP A 82 6.60 -3.71 22.72
N ARG A 83 7.09 -4.06 23.91
CA ARG A 83 8.25 -3.40 24.53
C ARG A 83 9.44 -4.34 24.54
N ALA A 84 10.62 -3.76 24.65
CA ALA A 84 11.87 -4.48 24.86
C ALA A 84 12.50 -4.04 26.17
N SER A 85 13.27 -4.95 26.77
CA SER A 85 14.06 -4.71 27.97
C SER A 85 15.43 -5.34 27.80
N ALA A 86 16.47 -4.71 28.35
CA ALA A 86 17.82 -5.24 28.39
C ALA A 86 18.46 -4.95 29.73
N ALA A 87 19.40 -5.80 30.13
CA ALA A 87 20.31 -5.52 31.24
C ALA A 87 21.49 -4.67 30.73
N ASP A 88 22.02 -3.80 31.59
CA ASP A 88 23.27 -3.11 31.31
C ASP A 88 24.41 -4.16 31.19
N PRO A 89 25.23 -4.11 30.14
CA PRO A 89 26.37 -5.01 29.98
C PRO A 89 27.32 -5.04 31.18
N ARG A 90 27.38 -3.96 31.97
CA ARG A 90 28.22 -3.84 33.16
C ARG A 90 27.71 -4.68 34.33
N THR A 91 26.42 -5.07 34.34
CA THR A 91 25.83 -5.85 35.42
C THR A 91 26.24 -7.32 35.39
N GLY A 92 26.90 -7.80 34.36
CA GLY A 92 27.28 -9.21 34.19
C GLY A 92 26.12 -10.14 33.87
N ALA A 93 24.93 -9.60 33.51
CA ALA A 93 23.77 -10.42 33.13
C ALA A 93 24.09 -11.35 31.97
N ARG A 94 23.72 -12.62 32.11
CA ARG A 94 23.95 -13.68 31.12
C ARG A 94 22.69 -14.41 30.70
N HIS A 95 21.69 -14.43 31.59
CA HIS A 95 20.46 -15.17 31.41
C HIS A 95 19.27 -14.29 31.75
N THR A 96 18.11 -14.65 31.25
CA THR A 96 16.85 -13.97 31.57
C THR A 96 15.80 -14.99 31.98
N LEU A 97 15.13 -14.73 33.08
CA LEU A 97 13.96 -15.48 33.53
C LEU A 97 12.71 -14.64 33.32
N GLU A 98 11.81 -15.11 32.48
CA GLU A 98 10.49 -14.51 32.23
C GLU A 98 9.46 -15.21 33.16
N LEU A 99 8.67 -14.38 33.85
CA LEU A 99 7.67 -14.83 34.81
C LEU A 99 6.31 -14.17 34.53
N ALA A 100 5.26 -14.74 35.09
CA ALA A 100 3.94 -14.09 35.04
C ALA A 100 4.00 -12.71 35.70
N ALA A 101 3.23 -11.74 35.13
CA ALA A 101 3.19 -10.39 35.68
C ALA A 101 2.81 -10.34 37.16
N GLY A 102 3.57 -9.57 37.95
CA GLY A 102 3.44 -9.47 39.39
C GLY A 102 4.17 -10.54 40.20
N ALA A 103 4.87 -11.49 39.55
CA ALA A 103 5.65 -12.52 40.23
C ALA A 103 6.81 -11.93 41.03
N ILE A 104 7.49 -10.90 40.55
CA ILE A 104 8.57 -10.20 41.26
C ILE A 104 8.08 -9.72 42.63
N GLY A 105 6.92 -9.04 42.65
CA GLY A 105 6.35 -8.53 43.90
C GLY A 105 5.83 -9.64 44.83
N ARG A 106 5.16 -10.66 44.28
CA ARG A 106 4.57 -11.75 45.04
C ARG A 106 5.63 -12.64 45.68
N LEU A 107 6.73 -12.92 44.98
CA LEU A 107 7.82 -13.74 45.46
C LEU A 107 8.92 -12.96 46.20
N GLY A 108 8.80 -11.63 46.21
CA GLY A 108 9.75 -10.72 46.83
C GLY A 108 11.13 -10.74 46.19
N ILE A 109 11.23 -10.98 44.85
CA ILE A 109 12.49 -11.14 44.13
C ILE A 109 13.26 -9.81 44.11
N ARG A 110 14.54 -9.87 44.51
CA ARG A 110 15.43 -8.72 44.57
C ARG A 110 16.80 -9.02 43.94
N PRO A 111 17.55 -8.02 43.47
CA PRO A 111 18.95 -8.22 43.14
C PRO A 111 19.72 -8.86 44.31
N GLY A 112 20.53 -9.86 44.00
CA GLY A 112 21.23 -10.70 45.00
C GLY A 112 20.57 -12.06 45.30
N ASP A 113 19.29 -12.25 45.02
CA ASP A 113 18.62 -13.55 45.12
C ASP A 113 19.20 -14.55 44.10
N ARG A 114 18.95 -15.86 44.31
CA ARG A 114 19.60 -16.90 43.51
C ARG A 114 18.63 -17.92 42.97
N LEU A 115 18.76 -18.21 41.67
CA LEU A 115 18.03 -19.27 40.97
C LEU A 115 18.92 -20.50 40.82
N GLU A 116 18.48 -21.64 41.36
CA GLU A 116 19.14 -22.93 41.14
C GLU A 116 18.48 -23.70 40.00
N HIS A 117 19.17 -23.77 38.87
CA HIS A 117 18.68 -24.50 37.69
C HIS A 117 19.81 -25.31 37.04
N PRO A 118 19.61 -26.60 36.72
CA PRO A 118 20.64 -27.46 36.11
C PRO A 118 21.15 -26.89 34.76
N GLY A 119 20.33 -26.14 34.05
CA GLY A 119 20.72 -25.45 32.80
C GLY A 119 21.72 -24.31 32.99
N LEU A 120 21.77 -23.68 34.19
CA LEU A 120 22.75 -22.65 34.53
C LEU A 120 24.12 -23.30 34.82
N ALA A 121 24.16 -24.43 35.53
CA ALA A 121 25.36 -25.16 35.78
C ALA A 121 26.05 -25.64 34.49
N GLN A 122 25.31 -25.99 33.46
CA GLN A 122 25.85 -26.36 32.17
C GLN A 122 26.45 -25.15 31.41
N ALA A 123 25.93 -23.93 31.67
CA ALA A 123 26.43 -22.70 31.03
C ALA A 123 27.75 -22.20 31.66
N VAL A 124 28.07 -22.62 32.91
CA VAL A 124 29.25 -22.19 33.66
C VAL A 124 30.49 -23.08 33.38
N ARG A 125 30.36 -24.24 32.75
CA ARG A 125 31.54 -25.01 32.33
C ARG A 125 32.45 -24.13 31.49
N PRO A 126 33.69 -23.80 31.91
CA PRO A 126 34.61 -23.07 31.08
C PRO A 126 34.91 -23.91 29.83
N ARG A 127 34.29 -23.60 28.72
CA ARG A 127 34.80 -24.07 27.44
C ARG A 127 36.15 -23.42 27.29
N VAL A 128 37.22 -24.17 27.48
CA VAL A 128 38.51 -23.83 26.89
C VAL A 128 38.21 -23.32 25.46
N ARG A 129 38.57 -22.09 25.18
CA ARG A 129 38.45 -21.49 23.86
C ARG A 129 39.32 -22.30 22.88
N ALA A 130 38.82 -23.43 22.44
CA ALA A 130 39.16 -23.83 21.08
C ALA A 130 38.48 -22.79 20.20
N HIS A 131 39.24 -22.07 19.38
CA HIS A 131 38.75 -21.19 18.32
C HIS A 131 38.05 -22.04 17.27
N ALA A 132 36.91 -22.61 17.63
CA ALA A 132 35.93 -23.09 16.67
C ALA A 132 35.02 -21.91 16.34
N GLN A 133 35.52 -20.97 15.55
CA GLN A 133 34.69 -20.20 14.65
C GLN A 133 34.10 -21.18 13.63
N GLY A 134 33.35 -22.12 14.11
CA GLY A 134 32.74 -23.16 13.29
C GLY A 134 31.32 -22.75 12.96
N GLY A 135 31.05 -22.56 11.70
CA GLY A 135 29.83 -22.97 10.99
C GLY A 135 28.44 -22.56 11.48
N LEU A 136 28.29 -22.12 12.73
CA LEU A 136 26.98 -21.75 13.27
C LEU A 136 26.47 -20.44 12.63
N ALA A 137 27.36 -19.47 12.41
CA ALA A 137 27.04 -18.24 11.71
C ALA A 137 26.67 -18.48 10.23
N MET A 138 27.32 -19.47 9.59
CA MET A 138 26.97 -19.87 8.22
C MET A 138 25.58 -20.51 8.15
N VAL A 139 25.23 -21.37 9.09
CA VAL A 139 23.90 -22.01 9.13
C VAL A 139 22.81 -20.99 9.45
N GLU A 140 23.06 -20.04 10.35
CA GLU A 140 22.14 -18.93 10.63
C GLU A 140 21.97 -18.04 9.39
N PHE A 141 23.03 -17.72 8.68
CA PHE A 141 22.97 -16.93 7.45
C PHE A 141 22.24 -17.67 6.32
N VAL A 142 22.44 -18.96 6.15
CA VAL A 142 21.75 -19.77 5.13
C VAL A 142 20.23 -19.82 5.35
N VAL A 143 19.76 -19.73 6.59
CA VAL A 143 18.31 -19.71 6.90
C VAL A 143 17.73 -18.30 6.86
N VAL A 144 18.42 -17.33 7.44
CA VAL A 144 17.92 -15.95 7.58
C VAL A 144 18.19 -15.12 6.31
N GLY A 145 19.31 -15.36 5.64
CA GLY A 145 19.73 -14.63 4.45
C GLY A 145 18.69 -14.65 3.31
N PRO A 146 18.15 -15.80 2.90
CA PRO A 146 17.10 -15.87 1.89
C PRO A 146 15.83 -15.13 2.28
N ILE A 147 15.44 -15.17 3.55
CA ILE A 147 14.24 -14.47 4.03
C ILE A 147 14.43 -12.96 3.92
N ILE A 148 15.57 -12.44 4.37
CA ILE A 148 15.90 -11.01 4.25
C ILE A 148 16.02 -10.60 2.80
N ALA A 149 16.62 -11.43 1.94
CA ALA A 149 16.72 -11.16 0.52
C ALA A 149 15.34 -11.08 -0.15
N VAL A 150 14.43 -11.99 0.15
CA VAL A 150 13.05 -11.96 -0.38
C VAL A 150 12.31 -10.72 0.09
N ILE A 151 12.42 -10.35 1.36
CA ILE A 151 11.81 -9.11 1.88
C ILE A 151 12.42 -7.88 1.19
N GLY A 152 13.74 -7.80 1.07
CA GLY A 152 14.43 -6.70 0.40
C GLY A 152 14.03 -6.55 -1.07
N LEU A 153 14.00 -7.66 -1.81
CA LEU A 153 13.54 -7.68 -3.20
C LEU A 153 12.05 -7.30 -3.30
N GLY A 154 11.22 -7.70 -2.35
CA GLY A 154 9.81 -7.32 -2.27
C GLY A 154 9.63 -5.81 -2.10
N ILE A 155 10.42 -5.17 -1.23
CA ILE A 155 10.40 -3.71 -1.03
C ILE A 155 10.82 -2.98 -2.30
N ILE A 156 11.90 -3.44 -2.97
CA ILE A 156 12.36 -2.86 -4.24
C ILE A 156 11.28 -2.99 -5.31
N GLN A 157 10.64 -4.15 -5.43
CA GLN A 157 9.58 -4.37 -6.41
C GLN A 157 8.36 -3.48 -6.15
N TYR A 158 7.99 -3.31 -4.88
CA TYR A 158 6.90 -2.41 -4.51
C TYR A 158 7.22 -0.95 -4.85
N ALA A 159 8.44 -0.50 -4.58
CA ALA A 159 8.89 0.84 -4.93
C ALA A 159 8.86 1.07 -6.46
N GLN A 160 9.31 0.07 -7.25
CA GLN A 160 9.23 0.12 -8.71
C GLN A 160 7.78 0.18 -9.22
N LEU A 161 6.88 -0.60 -8.63
CA LEU A 161 5.45 -0.56 -8.98
C LEU A 161 4.82 0.80 -8.66
N PHE A 162 5.15 1.37 -7.50
CA PHE A 162 4.67 2.70 -7.12
C PHE A 162 5.19 3.79 -8.08
N PHE A 163 6.47 3.75 -8.41
CA PHE A 163 7.07 4.63 -9.41
C PHE A 163 6.37 4.49 -10.77
N ALA A 164 6.20 3.24 -11.24
CA ALA A 164 5.51 2.96 -12.50
C ALA A 164 4.09 3.51 -12.51
N LYS A 165 3.32 3.30 -11.42
CA LYS A 165 1.96 3.86 -11.27
C LYS A 165 1.95 5.38 -11.34
N SER A 166 2.90 6.06 -10.72
CA SER A 166 3.04 7.52 -10.78
C SER A 166 3.31 8.00 -12.22
N GLN A 167 4.22 7.34 -12.93
CA GLN A 167 4.54 7.67 -14.33
C GLN A 167 3.37 7.39 -15.27
N ILE A 168 2.65 6.28 -15.07
CA ILE A 168 1.45 5.94 -15.84
C ILE A 168 0.35 6.98 -15.62
N ASN A 169 0.12 7.42 -14.40
CA ASN A 169 -0.86 8.46 -14.09
C ASN A 169 -0.50 9.78 -14.78
N HIS A 170 0.77 10.19 -14.69
CA HIS A 170 1.26 11.38 -15.39
C HIS A 170 1.10 11.26 -16.90
N ALA A 171 1.49 10.13 -17.49
CA ALA A 171 1.36 9.87 -18.92
C ALA A 171 -0.11 9.88 -19.37
N SER A 172 -1.01 9.31 -18.55
CA SER A 172 -2.44 9.32 -18.82
C SER A 172 -3.02 10.74 -18.84
N PHE A 173 -2.56 11.61 -17.92
CA PHE A 173 -2.94 13.02 -17.92
C PHE A 173 -2.44 13.76 -19.16
N MET A 174 -1.20 13.54 -19.59
CA MET A 174 -0.64 14.13 -20.80
C MET A 174 -1.38 13.67 -22.06
N ALA A 175 -1.72 12.39 -22.13
CA ALA A 175 -2.54 11.83 -23.20
C ALA A 175 -3.94 12.46 -23.26
N ALA A 176 -4.59 12.61 -22.09
CA ALA A 176 -5.89 13.27 -22.03
C ALA A 176 -5.83 14.74 -22.44
N ARG A 177 -4.77 15.44 -22.02
CA ARG A 177 -4.54 16.83 -22.46
C ARG A 177 -4.38 16.93 -23.97
N ALA A 178 -3.58 16.05 -24.56
CA ALA A 178 -3.43 16.01 -26.02
C ALA A 178 -4.76 15.68 -26.72
N GLY A 179 -5.55 14.76 -26.17
CA GLY A 179 -6.87 14.43 -26.67
C GLY A 179 -7.85 15.60 -26.58
N SER A 180 -7.81 16.38 -25.49
CA SER A 180 -8.71 17.52 -25.29
C SER A 180 -8.47 18.66 -26.31
N VAL A 181 -7.24 18.83 -26.77
CA VAL A 181 -6.85 19.79 -27.81
C VAL A 181 -6.96 19.19 -29.22
N GLY A 182 -6.77 17.88 -29.32
CA GLY A 182 -6.72 17.11 -30.57
C GLY A 182 -8.04 16.47 -30.97
N HIS A 183 -9.17 17.13 -30.74
CA HIS A 183 -10.49 16.70 -31.21
C HIS A 183 -10.94 15.31 -30.68
N ALA A 184 -10.48 14.88 -29.50
CA ALA A 184 -10.70 13.55 -28.94
C ALA A 184 -10.16 12.39 -29.81
N ASN A 185 -9.15 12.65 -30.65
CA ASN A 185 -8.59 11.65 -31.54
C ASN A 185 -7.79 10.58 -30.78
N LEU A 186 -8.24 9.33 -30.86
CA LEU A 186 -7.62 8.20 -30.16
C LEU A 186 -6.16 7.95 -30.58
N GLY A 187 -5.84 8.20 -31.85
CA GLY A 187 -4.46 8.08 -32.38
C GLY A 187 -3.52 9.08 -31.71
N THR A 188 -3.95 10.34 -31.62
CA THR A 188 -3.20 11.41 -30.91
C THR A 188 -3.04 11.08 -29.43
N ILE A 189 -4.11 10.61 -28.77
CA ILE A 189 -4.08 10.19 -27.36
C ILE A 189 -3.05 9.09 -27.14
N LYS A 190 -3.08 8.03 -27.96
CA LYS A 190 -2.13 6.90 -27.85
C LYS A 190 -0.69 7.32 -28.15
N ALA A 191 -0.48 8.21 -29.13
CA ALA A 191 0.85 8.71 -29.48
C ALA A 191 1.48 9.53 -28.34
N GLU A 192 0.71 10.45 -27.75
CA GLU A 192 1.18 11.26 -26.62
C GLU A 192 1.33 10.43 -25.33
N TYR A 193 0.46 9.42 -25.14
CA TYR A 193 0.63 8.46 -24.06
C TYR A 193 1.96 7.72 -24.17
N ALA A 194 2.32 7.24 -25.36
CA ALA A 194 3.60 6.58 -25.61
C ALA A 194 4.80 7.50 -25.34
N LYS A 195 4.75 8.74 -25.82
CA LYS A 195 5.82 9.74 -25.56
C LYS A 195 5.99 9.99 -24.06
N ALA A 196 4.91 10.19 -23.33
CA ALA A 196 4.94 10.47 -21.90
C ALA A 196 5.39 9.27 -21.06
N LEU A 197 5.35 8.04 -21.61
CA LEU A 197 5.84 6.82 -20.98
C LEU A 197 7.35 6.57 -21.20
N ILE A 198 8.03 7.30 -22.07
CA ILE A 198 9.45 7.11 -22.37
C ILE A 198 10.32 7.06 -21.10
N PRO A 199 10.12 7.92 -20.08
CA PRO A 199 10.92 7.85 -18.84
C PRO A 199 10.74 6.54 -18.06
N LEU A 200 9.57 5.91 -18.14
CA LEU A 200 9.31 4.62 -17.50
C LEU A 200 10.15 3.49 -18.12
N TYR A 201 10.50 3.61 -19.39
CA TYR A 201 11.25 2.61 -20.16
C TYR A 201 12.73 2.93 -20.30
N GLY A 202 13.25 3.84 -19.47
CA GLY A 202 14.67 4.15 -19.36
C GLY A 202 15.05 5.57 -19.85
N GLY A 203 14.21 6.20 -20.66
CA GLY A 203 14.59 7.48 -21.30
C GLY A 203 15.77 7.29 -22.26
N GLY A 204 16.69 8.25 -22.27
CA GLY A 204 17.92 8.16 -23.06
C GLY A 204 18.74 9.43 -22.95
N THR A 205 20.06 9.29 -22.95
CA THR A 205 21.03 10.40 -22.98
C THR A 205 21.52 10.69 -24.41
N ASN A 206 21.25 9.75 -25.30
CA ASN A 206 21.58 9.86 -26.72
C ASN A 206 20.39 9.43 -27.62
N PRO A 207 20.38 9.79 -28.91
CA PRO A 207 19.26 9.49 -29.81
C PRO A 207 18.95 8.00 -29.96
N ALA A 208 19.94 7.12 -29.88
CA ALA A 208 19.75 5.67 -30.01
C ALA A 208 19.01 5.08 -28.78
N GLU A 209 19.42 5.44 -27.58
CA GLU A 209 18.76 5.04 -26.33
C GLU A 209 17.32 5.58 -26.27
N LEU A 210 17.13 6.83 -26.71
CA LEU A 210 15.81 7.44 -26.74
C LEU A 210 14.88 6.69 -27.71
N ALA A 211 15.36 6.34 -28.91
CA ALA A 211 14.60 5.57 -29.89
C ALA A 211 14.25 4.15 -29.38
N GLU A 212 15.17 3.50 -28.66
CA GLU A 212 14.90 2.21 -28.02
C GLU A 212 13.80 2.33 -26.97
N SER A 213 13.88 3.33 -26.08
CA SER A 213 12.90 3.58 -25.03
C SER A 213 11.53 3.97 -25.61
N GLU A 214 11.50 4.75 -26.69
CA GLU A 214 10.28 5.06 -27.42
C GLU A 214 9.66 3.80 -28.06
N GLY A 215 10.46 2.93 -28.66
CA GLY A 215 10.00 1.65 -29.19
C GLY A 215 9.35 0.76 -28.11
N LYS A 216 9.99 0.67 -26.93
CA LYS A 216 9.43 -0.04 -25.78
C LYS A 216 8.12 0.59 -25.29
N ALA A 217 8.04 1.91 -25.21
CA ALA A 217 6.83 2.63 -24.81
C ALA A 217 5.68 2.41 -25.80
N ARG A 218 5.93 2.49 -27.09
CA ARG A 218 4.93 2.22 -28.15
C ARG A 218 4.41 0.79 -28.07
N ASN A 219 5.29 -0.20 -27.88
CA ASN A 219 4.91 -1.60 -27.69
C ASN A 219 4.06 -1.80 -26.43
N ALA A 220 4.38 -1.11 -25.33
CA ALA A 220 3.60 -1.15 -24.11
C ALA A 220 2.20 -0.56 -24.31
N VAL A 221 2.07 0.55 -25.04
CA VAL A 221 0.76 1.15 -25.38
C VAL A 221 -0.05 0.22 -26.28
N ALA A 222 0.57 -0.46 -27.23
CA ALA A 222 -0.11 -1.46 -28.07
C ALA A 222 -0.70 -2.65 -27.26
N ASN A 223 -0.05 -2.99 -26.13
CA ASN A 223 -0.52 -4.04 -25.21
C ASN A 223 -1.42 -3.51 -24.07
N SER A 224 -1.65 -2.20 -24.03
CA SER A 224 -2.54 -1.54 -23.08
C SER A 224 -3.91 -1.33 -23.70
N ASP A 225 -4.92 -1.09 -22.87
CA ASP A 225 -6.25 -0.71 -23.32
C ASP A 225 -6.47 0.78 -23.07
N VAL A 226 -6.82 1.53 -24.13
CA VAL A 226 -7.08 2.98 -24.06
C VAL A 226 -8.44 3.23 -24.68
N VAL A 227 -9.40 3.59 -23.82
CA VAL A 227 -10.80 3.80 -24.23
C VAL A 227 -11.25 5.21 -23.87
N ILE A 228 -11.98 5.82 -24.80
CA ILE A 228 -12.71 7.06 -24.57
C ILE A 228 -14.07 6.68 -24.00
N LEU A 229 -14.31 7.04 -22.74
CA LEU A 229 -15.60 6.80 -22.08
C LEU A 229 -16.58 7.96 -22.29
N ASN A 230 -16.08 9.14 -22.58
CA ASN A 230 -16.86 10.32 -22.91
C ASN A 230 -16.05 11.22 -23.86
N PRO A 231 -16.63 11.83 -24.89
CA PRO A 231 -18.03 11.75 -25.35
C PRO A 231 -18.46 10.34 -25.76
N THR A 232 -19.72 10.00 -25.52
CA THR A 232 -20.31 8.73 -25.93
C THR A 232 -20.91 8.79 -27.34
N GLU A 233 -21.27 7.66 -27.90
CA GLU A 233 -21.96 7.58 -29.20
C GLU A 233 -23.26 8.37 -29.17
N GLU A 234 -24.05 8.26 -28.08
CA GLU A 234 -25.29 8.97 -27.90
C GLU A 234 -25.08 10.48 -27.76
N SER A 235 -23.98 10.90 -27.13
CA SER A 235 -23.60 12.31 -27.02
C SER A 235 -23.29 12.90 -28.42
N PHE A 236 -22.57 12.14 -29.24
CA PHE A 236 -22.32 12.55 -30.63
C PHE A 236 -23.63 12.61 -31.47
N ALA A 237 -24.56 11.68 -31.23
CA ALA A 237 -25.86 11.71 -31.92
C ALA A 237 -26.71 12.92 -31.47
N ALA A 238 -26.73 13.23 -30.18
CA ALA A 238 -27.54 14.30 -29.61
C ALA A 238 -27.02 15.72 -29.95
N TYR A 239 -25.71 15.88 -29.99
CA TYR A 239 -25.08 17.23 -30.12
C TYR A 239 -24.32 17.45 -31.41
N ASN A 240 -24.53 16.64 -32.44
CA ASN A 240 -23.89 16.81 -33.73
C ASN A 240 -24.23 18.14 -34.39
N GLU A 241 -23.21 18.88 -34.84
CA GLU A 241 -23.37 20.16 -35.58
C GLU A 241 -22.94 19.97 -37.03
N PRO A 242 -23.88 19.88 -37.97
CA PRO A 242 -23.59 19.64 -39.39
C PRO A 242 -22.69 20.74 -40.06
N LYS A 243 -22.75 21.97 -39.56
CA LYS A 243 -21.90 23.05 -40.08
C LYS A 243 -20.42 22.83 -39.73
N LEU A 244 -20.14 22.21 -38.55
CA LEU A 244 -18.77 21.85 -38.17
C LEU A 244 -18.29 20.64 -38.93
N GLN A 245 -19.16 19.65 -39.23
CA GLN A 245 -18.81 18.53 -40.09
C GLN A 245 -18.32 19.01 -41.48
N ALA A 246 -19.04 19.94 -42.09
CA ALA A 246 -18.64 20.54 -43.35
C ALA A 246 -17.32 21.33 -43.24
N ARG A 247 -17.13 22.07 -42.14
CA ARG A 247 -15.91 22.85 -41.87
C ARG A 247 -14.67 22.00 -41.73
N TYR A 248 -14.78 20.88 -41.01
CA TYR A 248 -13.66 19.94 -40.77
C TYR A 248 -13.51 18.93 -41.92
N ASN A 249 -14.41 18.93 -42.89
CA ASN A 249 -14.44 17.94 -43.97
C ASN A 249 -14.42 16.48 -43.45
N THR A 250 -15.19 16.22 -42.41
CA THR A 250 -15.19 14.93 -41.73
C THR A 250 -16.07 13.88 -42.43
N ASN A 251 -16.62 14.22 -43.61
CA ASN A 251 -17.51 13.40 -44.45
C ASN A 251 -18.78 12.91 -43.71
N SER A 252 -18.69 11.98 -42.80
CA SER A 252 -19.84 11.46 -42.08
C SER A 252 -19.64 11.41 -40.55
N LEU A 253 -18.45 11.80 -40.06
CA LEU A 253 -18.16 11.76 -38.64
C LEU A 253 -18.86 12.92 -37.90
N ARG A 254 -19.54 12.61 -36.83
CA ARG A 254 -20.28 13.59 -36.01
C ARG A 254 -19.31 14.50 -35.25
N VAL A 255 -19.71 15.76 -35.02
CA VAL A 255 -18.88 16.76 -34.35
C VAL A 255 -19.69 17.46 -33.27
N ILE A 256 -19.19 17.43 -32.03
CA ILE A 256 -19.76 18.15 -30.90
C ILE A 256 -19.07 19.51 -30.77
N PRO A 257 -19.82 20.63 -30.81
CA PRO A 257 -19.24 21.96 -30.66
C PRO A 257 -18.80 22.26 -29.24
N ASN A 258 -17.58 22.82 -29.11
CA ASN A 258 -17.04 23.31 -27.85
C ASN A 258 -17.29 24.81 -27.63
N ALA A 259 -17.61 25.54 -28.64
CA ALA A 259 -17.75 27.01 -28.56
C ALA A 259 -18.99 27.42 -27.76
N ARG A 260 -18.85 28.47 -26.94
CA ARG A 260 -19.95 29.13 -26.22
C ARG A 260 -20.77 28.21 -25.31
N LEU A 261 -20.15 27.24 -24.67
CA LEU A 261 -20.83 26.27 -23.78
C LEU A 261 -21.59 26.93 -22.63
N ALA A 262 -21.08 28.03 -22.08
CA ALA A 262 -21.72 28.77 -21.00
C ALA A 262 -23.09 29.39 -21.39
N PHE A 263 -23.33 29.60 -22.70
CA PHE A 263 -24.60 30.18 -23.22
C PHE A 263 -25.58 29.13 -23.74
N LYS A 264 -25.20 27.83 -23.67
CA LYS A 264 -26.06 26.74 -24.08
C LYS A 264 -26.88 26.23 -22.89
N PRO A 265 -28.18 25.94 -23.12
CA PRO A 265 -29.03 25.46 -22.02
C PRO A 265 -28.50 24.13 -21.43
N PRO A 266 -28.47 23.98 -20.12
CA PRO A 266 -28.04 22.72 -19.45
C PRO A 266 -29.21 21.71 -19.42
N SER A 267 -29.91 21.51 -20.55
CA SER A 267 -31.01 20.57 -20.64
C SER A 267 -30.50 19.17 -20.99
N VAL A 268 -31.14 18.16 -20.43
CA VAL A 268 -30.82 16.73 -20.57
C VAL A 268 -31.90 16.02 -21.39
N ASP A 269 -32.62 16.73 -22.24
CA ASP A 269 -33.76 16.20 -23.04
C ASP A 269 -33.29 15.41 -24.26
N ASN A 270 -32.39 14.45 -24.07
CA ASN A 270 -31.85 13.64 -25.16
C ASN A 270 -31.47 12.23 -24.71
N ALA A 271 -31.25 11.35 -25.67
CA ALA A 271 -30.93 9.94 -25.42
C ALA A 271 -29.56 9.72 -24.73
N SER A 272 -28.69 10.73 -24.72
CA SER A 272 -27.39 10.62 -24.03
C SER A 272 -27.47 10.74 -22.51
N GLY A 273 -28.57 11.29 -21.98
CA GLY A 273 -28.71 11.59 -20.57
C GLY A 273 -27.71 12.64 -20.06
N GLN A 274 -27.11 13.43 -20.98
CA GLN A 274 -26.07 14.42 -20.66
C GLN A 274 -26.47 15.81 -21.14
N THR A 275 -25.89 16.82 -20.48
CA THR A 275 -25.87 18.19 -21.02
C THR A 275 -24.79 18.30 -22.09
N ILE A 276 -24.84 19.36 -22.90
CA ILE A 276 -23.77 19.61 -23.87
C ILE A 276 -22.43 19.93 -23.14
N GLN A 277 -22.49 20.49 -21.94
CA GLN A 277 -21.32 20.74 -21.11
C GLN A 277 -20.68 19.43 -20.67
N ASP A 278 -21.47 18.44 -20.26
CA ASP A 278 -21.00 17.09 -19.90
C ASP A 278 -20.44 16.35 -21.11
N ALA A 279 -21.08 16.46 -22.27
CA ALA A 279 -20.60 15.89 -23.51
C ALA A 279 -19.25 16.49 -23.98
N ASN A 280 -18.89 17.69 -23.48
CA ASN A 280 -17.60 18.33 -23.70
C ASN A 280 -16.54 17.99 -22.62
N LEU A 281 -16.76 16.97 -21.80
CA LEU A 281 -15.75 16.39 -20.94
C LEU A 281 -15.11 15.18 -21.63
N LEU A 282 -13.81 15.21 -21.84
CA LEU A 282 -13.07 14.02 -22.30
C LEU A 282 -12.79 13.14 -21.11
N LYS A 283 -13.37 11.95 -21.06
CA LYS A 283 -13.11 10.94 -20.04
C LYS A 283 -12.42 9.74 -20.66
N LEU A 284 -11.21 9.46 -20.21
CA LEU A 284 -10.40 8.33 -20.66
C LEU A 284 -10.30 7.28 -19.57
N ARG A 285 -10.36 6.02 -19.98
CA ARG A 285 -9.95 4.86 -19.18
C ARG A 285 -8.74 4.24 -19.86
N ILE A 286 -7.67 4.07 -19.08
CA ILE A 286 -6.44 3.45 -19.55
C ILE A 286 -6.11 2.29 -18.62
N ILE A 287 -5.96 1.08 -19.18
CA ILE A 287 -5.47 -0.09 -18.47
C ILE A 287 -4.10 -0.42 -19.02
N HIS A 288 -3.06 -0.03 -18.28
CA HIS A 288 -1.68 -0.24 -18.67
C HIS A 288 -1.16 -1.58 -18.15
N SER A 289 -0.51 -2.35 -19.03
CA SER A 289 0.13 -3.62 -18.67
C SER A 289 1.52 -3.40 -18.11
N TYR A 290 1.66 -3.36 -16.78
CA TYR A 290 2.98 -3.29 -16.14
C TYR A 290 3.55 -4.70 -15.92
N LYS A 291 4.79 -4.93 -16.37
CA LYS A 291 5.48 -6.20 -16.19
C LYS A 291 6.56 -6.05 -15.11
N PRO A 292 6.44 -6.76 -13.95
CA PRO A 292 7.45 -6.72 -12.90
C PRO A 292 8.82 -7.16 -13.41
N THR A 293 9.87 -6.46 -12.97
CA THR A 293 11.26 -6.72 -13.40
C THR A 293 11.86 -7.91 -12.66
N ILE A 294 11.47 -8.10 -11.39
CA ILE A 294 12.00 -9.17 -10.53
C ILE A 294 11.23 -10.48 -10.81
N PRO A 295 11.90 -11.55 -11.31
CA PRO A 295 11.20 -12.78 -11.71
C PRO A 295 10.36 -13.43 -10.60
N LEU A 296 10.91 -13.50 -9.39
CA LEU A 296 10.19 -14.07 -8.24
C LEU A 296 8.92 -13.28 -7.90
N ALA A 297 9.01 -11.95 -7.90
CA ALA A 297 7.86 -11.09 -7.67
C ALA A 297 6.81 -11.27 -8.78
N ARG A 298 7.24 -11.36 -10.04
CA ARG A 298 6.34 -11.62 -11.18
C ARG A 298 5.53 -12.89 -10.97
N THR A 299 6.18 -14.00 -10.59
CA THR A 299 5.50 -15.29 -10.37
C THR A 299 4.45 -15.19 -9.26
N ILE A 300 4.80 -14.57 -8.12
CA ILE A 300 3.90 -14.40 -6.97
C ILE A 300 2.72 -13.51 -7.34
N PHE A 301 2.96 -12.33 -7.93
CA PHE A 301 1.91 -11.40 -8.31
C PHE A 301 1.00 -11.98 -9.39
N SER A 302 1.55 -12.66 -10.41
CA SER A 302 0.73 -13.26 -11.47
C SER A 302 -0.16 -14.37 -10.94
N ALA A 303 0.34 -15.23 -10.04
CA ALA A 303 -0.46 -16.28 -9.42
C ALA A 303 -1.60 -15.70 -8.58
N TYR A 304 -1.30 -14.67 -7.77
CA TYR A 304 -2.30 -13.97 -6.96
C TYR A 304 -3.39 -13.32 -7.84
N LEU A 305 -2.97 -12.52 -8.85
CA LEU A 305 -3.92 -11.82 -9.72
C LEU A 305 -4.79 -12.78 -10.53
N LYS A 306 -4.23 -13.88 -11.04
CA LYS A 306 -5.01 -14.91 -11.74
C LYS A 306 -6.06 -15.59 -10.86
N ALA A 307 -5.75 -15.75 -9.55
CA ALA A 307 -6.69 -16.30 -8.59
C ALA A 307 -7.75 -15.28 -8.13
N ALA A 308 -7.39 -14.00 -8.09
CA ALA A 308 -8.25 -12.92 -7.61
C ALA A 308 -9.07 -12.24 -8.73
N ASP A 309 -8.76 -12.48 -10.00
CA ASP A 309 -9.43 -11.85 -11.14
C ASP A 309 -10.90 -12.32 -11.27
N PRO A 310 -11.89 -11.42 -11.11
CA PRO A 310 -13.30 -11.75 -11.24
C PRO A 310 -13.74 -12.01 -12.68
N ARG A 311 -12.87 -11.77 -13.68
CA ARG A 311 -13.09 -11.97 -15.12
C ARG A 311 -14.28 -11.17 -15.68
N ASN A 312 -14.59 -10.05 -15.08
CA ASN A 312 -15.67 -9.15 -15.50
C ASN A 312 -15.22 -8.06 -16.49
N ASP A 313 -13.91 -7.94 -16.73
CA ASP A 313 -13.31 -6.99 -17.66
C ASP A 313 -12.31 -7.72 -18.57
N ALA A 314 -12.64 -7.82 -19.86
CA ALA A 314 -11.85 -8.56 -20.83
C ALA A 314 -10.43 -8.01 -21.02
N ALA A 315 -10.27 -6.67 -20.98
CA ALA A 315 -8.96 -6.02 -21.13
C ALA A 315 -8.10 -6.26 -19.89
N TYR A 316 -8.68 -6.13 -18.71
CA TYR A 316 -8.02 -6.43 -17.45
C TYR A 316 -7.59 -7.90 -17.39
N THR A 317 -8.53 -8.83 -17.64
CA THR A 317 -8.27 -10.29 -17.64
C THR A 317 -7.18 -10.67 -18.64
N ARG A 318 -7.18 -10.10 -19.84
CA ARG A 318 -6.12 -10.34 -20.84
C ARG A 318 -4.74 -10.00 -20.29
N ILE A 319 -4.58 -8.83 -19.65
CA ILE A 319 -3.31 -8.39 -19.07
C ILE A 319 -2.87 -9.34 -17.95
N VAL A 320 -3.79 -9.77 -17.08
CA VAL A 320 -3.51 -10.72 -16.00
C VAL A 320 -3.05 -12.08 -16.57
N GLN A 321 -3.70 -12.58 -17.63
CA GLN A 321 -3.31 -13.83 -18.28
C GLN A 321 -1.91 -13.75 -18.91
N ASP A 322 -1.51 -12.56 -19.42
CA ASP A 322 -0.17 -12.28 -19.94
C ASP A 322 0.90 -12.03 -18.85
N ASN A 323 0.58 -12.33 -17.59
CA ASN A 323 1.44 -12.12 -16.43
C ASN A 323 1.82 -10.64 -16.21
N GLY A 324 1.01 -9.72 -16.68
CA GLY A 324 1.09 -8.29 -16.38
C GLY A 324 0.30 -7.91 -15.13
N ILE A 325 0.67 -6.80 -14.52
CA ILE A 325 -0.12 -6.14 -13.48
C ILE A 325 -0.94 -5.05 -14.18
N PRO A 326 -2.27 -5.13 -14.21
CA PRO A 326 -3.10 -4.11 -14.81
C PRO A 326 -3.13 -2.86 -13.91
N VAL A 327 -2.65 -1.74 -14.43
CA VAL A 327 -2.73 -0.43 -13.76
C VAL A 327 -3.85 0.35 -14.43
N VAL A 328 -4.98 0.46 -13.73
CA VAL A 328 -6.16 1.19 -14.22
C VAL A 328 -6.07 2.65 -13.81
N THR A 329 -6.26 3.54 -14.79
CA THR A 329 -6.27 4.99 -14.58
C THR A 329 -7.46 5.59 -15.30
N HIS A 330 -8.19 6.47 -14.63
CA HIS A 330 -9.23 7.29 -15.20
C HIS A 330 -8.78 8.75 -15.19
N VAL A 331 -8.98 9.45 -16.32
CA VAL A 331 -8.67 10.88 -16.42
C VAL A 331 -9.85 11.57 -17.06
N THR A 332 -10.30 12.66 -16.47
CA THR A 332 -11.36 13.52 -17.03
C THR A 332 -10.83 14.94 -17.19
N LEU A 333 -10.95 15.50 -18.39
CA LEU A 333 -10.56 16.87 -18.71
C LEU A 333 -11.63 17.53 -19.57
N HIS A 334 -11.77 18.84 -19.45
CA HIS A 334 -12.60 19.60 -20.38
C HIS A 334 -11.98 19.60 -21.78
N MET A 335 -12.82 19.42 -22.80
CA MET A 335 -12.42 19.60 -24.18
C MET A 335 -12.03 21.07 -24.43
N GLN A 336 -10.95 21.27 -25.15
CA GLN A 336 -10.47 22.59 -25.60
C GLN A 336 -10.60 22.76 -27.12
N SER A 337 -11.13 21.76 -27.78
CA SER A 337 -11.45 21.75 -29.21
C SER A 337 -12.80 21.05 -29.38
N ASP A 338 -13.43 21.27 -30.55
CA ASP A 338 -14.63 20.52 -30.91
C ASP A 338 -14.31 19.02 -30.95
N ALA A 339 -15.13 18.18 -30.33
CA ALA A 339 -14.90 16.73 -30.35
C ALA A 339 -15.36 16.16 -31.69
N ILE A 340 -14.50 15.39 -32.35
CA ILE A 340 -14.80 14.69 -33.60
C ILE A 340 -14.91 13.20 -33.29
N GLU A 341 -15.99 12.57 -33.74
CA GLU A 341 -16.20 11.14 -33.56
C GLU A 341 -15.08 10.34 -34.22
N GLY A 342 -14.47 9.44 -33.45
CA GLY A 342 -13.36 8.62 -33.93
C GLY A 342 -13.80 7.29 -34.51
N THR A 343 -12.85 6.53 -35.06
CA THR A 343 -12.98 5.13 -35.43
C THR A 343 -11.93 4.33 -34.63
N PRO A 344 -12.32 3.40 -33.76
CA PRO A 344 -13.72 2.98 -33.44
C PRO A 344 -14.50 4.10 -32.72
N ILE A 345 -15.81 4.03 -32.89
CA ILE A 345 -16.78 4.90 -32.21
C ILE A 345 -16.58 4.82 -30.70
N SER A 346 -16.83 5.90 -30.00
CA SER A 346 -16.80 5.95 -28.54
C SER A 346 -17.72 4.91 -27.93
N ALA A 347 -17.38 4.44 -26.72
CA ALA A 347 -18.20 3.45 -26.03
C ALA A 347 -19.63 3.97 -25.84
N PRO A 348 -20.67 3.13 -26.05
CA PRO A 348 -22.04 3.50 -25.74
C PRO A 348 -22.22 3.66 -24.23
N GLY A 349 -23.19 4.51 -23.82
CA GLY A 349 -23.51 4.68 -22.40
C GLY A 349 -23.94 6.08 -22.01
N ALA A 350 -24.37 6.21 -20.78
CA ALA A 350 -24.86 7.47 -20.22
C ALA A 350 -23.74 8.51 -19.95
N GLY A 351 -22.54 8.27 -20.44
CA GLY A 351 -21.42 9.23 -20.36
C GLY A 351 -20.94 9.52 -18.95
N ASN A 352 -20.84 10.81 -18.62
CA ASN A 352 -20.22 11.24 -17.38
C ASN A 352 -21.00 10.90 -16.09
N GLY A 353 -22.32 10.79 -16.17
CA GLY A 353 -23.18 10.37 -15.06
C GLY A 353 -23.53 8.89 -15.09
N GLY A 354 -23.17 8.22 -16.18
CA GLY A 354 -23.52 6.84 -16.40
C GLY A 354 -22.47 5.87 -15.92
N ASN A 355 -22.98 4.78 -15.51
CA ASN A 355 -22.22 3.58 -15.33
C ASN A 355 -21.62 3.17 -16.67
N PRO A 356 -20.34 2.86 -16.80
CA PRO A 356 -19.83 2.25 -18.00
C PRO A 356 -20.62 0.98 -18.27
N THR A 357 -21.19 0.93 -19.43
CA THR A 357 -21.97 -0.21 -19.93
C THR A 357 -21.08 -1.39 -20.31
N ASN A 358 -20.09 -1.71 -19.51
CA ASN A 358 -19.52 -3.04 -19.52
C ASN A 358 -20.50 -3.95 -18.78
N PRO A 359 -20.99 -5.05 -19.39
CA PRO A 359 -21.91 -5.98 -18.74
C PRO A 359 -21.38 -6.64 -17.47
N GLY A 360 -20.33 -6.19 -16.90
CA GLY A 360 -19.69 -6.72 -15.70
C GLY A 360 -19.26 -5.68 -14.66
N ASP A 361 -19.42 -4.39 -14.92
CA ASP A 361 -19.15 -3.40 -13.89
C ASP A 361 -20.31 -3.42 -12.86
N PRO A 362 -20.02 -3.52 -11.56
CA PRO A 362 -21.07 -3.43 -10.55
C PRO A 362 -21.79 -2.10 -10.71
N PRO A 363 -23.13 -2.07 -10.56
CA PRO A 363 -23.88 -0.83 -10.61
C PRO A 363 -23.24 0.17 -9.63
N VAL A 364 -22.99 1.39 -10.10
CA VAL A 364 -22.61 2.47 -9.19
C VAL A 364 -23.78 2.58 -8.22
N SER A 365 -23.58 2.12 -7.00
CA SER A 365 -24.62 2.25 -5.99
C SER A 365 -24.82 3.74 -5.75
N ASP A 366 -26.06 4.22 -5.85
CA ASP A 366 -26.48 5.53 -5.40
C ASP A 366 -26.37 5.68 -3.86
N THR A 367 -25.66 4.77 -3.22
CA THR A 367 -25.27 4.92 -1.82
C THR A 367 -24.34 6.11 -1.72
N PRO A 368 -24.70 7.14 -0.97
CA PRO A 368 -23.79 8.24 -0.69
C PRO A 368 -22.48 7.66 -0.20
N SER A 369 -21.37 8.16 -0.74
CA SER A 369 -20.02 7.76 -0.31
C SER A 369 -19.99 7.73 1.21
N PRO A 370 -19.48 6.67 1.84
CA PRO A 370 -19.38 6.64 3.29
C PRO A 370 -18.67 7.91 3.75
N PRO A 371 -19.11 8.51 4.86
CA PRO A 371 -18.50 9.75 5.33
C PRO A 371 -17.00 9.54 5.46
N CYS A 372 -16.25 10.49 4.94
CA CYS A 372 -14.81 10.48 5.00
C CYS A 372 -14.35 10.42 6.46
N THR A 373 -13.69 9.34 6.89
CA THR A 373 -13.29 9.11 8.29
C THR A 373 -11.76 9.05 8.46
N GLY A 374 -10.99 9.70 7.59
CA GLY A 374 -9.54 9.76 7.67
C GLY A 374 -8.99 11.09 8.18
N ILE A 375 -7.71 11.10 8.55
CA ILE A 375 -6.99 12.31 8.99
C ILE A 375 -7.02 13.41 7.90
N ALA A 376 -7.10 13.04 6.63
CA ALA A 376 -7.22 13.96 5.50
C ALA A 376 -8.63 14.55 5.30
N CYS A 377 -9.62 14.15 6.11
CA CYS A 377 -11.00 14.60 5.99
C CYS A 377 -11.32 15.76 6.95
N ASN A 378 -10.38 16.18 7.78
CA ASN A 378 -10.53 17.28 8.74
C ASN A 378 -9.98 18.62 8.22
N GLU A 379 -9.65 18.73 6.94
CA GLU A 379 -9.45 20.06 6.36
C GLU A 379 -10.81 20.73 6.25
N GLU A 380 -11.06 21.67 7.14
CA GLU A 380 -12.16 22.64 6.98
C GLU A 380 -11.96 23.29 5.61
N VAL A 381 -12.88 23.02 4.70
CA VAL A 381 -12.95 23.75 3.43
C VAL A 381 -13.07 25.22 3.83
N PRO A 382 -12.11 26.09 3.45
CA PRO A 382 -12.24 27.51 3.75
C PRO A 382 -13.55 27.97 3.13
N PRO A 383 -14.37 28.77 3.83
CA PRO A 383 -15.64 29.26 3.30
C PRO A 383 -15.37 29.93 1.94
N ASP A 384 -16.20 29.64 0.97
CA ASP A 384 -16.14 30.26 -0.34
C ASP A 384 -15.95 31.77 -0.18
N PRO A 385 -15.10 32.42 -0.98
CA PRO A 385 -14.91 33.85 -0.90
C PRO A 385 -16.28 34.53 -1.07
N VAL A 386 -16.70 35.21 -0.03
CA VAL A 386 -18.00 35.92 0.00
C VAL A 386 -18.01 36.88 -1.16
N ASP A 387 -18.96 36.72 -2.07
CA ASP A 387 -19.19 37.66 -3.17
C ASP A 387 -19.45 39.05 -2.55
N PRO A 388 -18.59 40.04 -2.79
CA PRO A 388 -18.74 41.37 -2.18
C PRO A 388 -20.03 42.10 -2.62
N ASN A 389 -20.76 41.58 -3.60
CA ASN A 389 -22.00 42.14 -4.14
C ASN A 389 -23.25 41.31 -3.79
N ALA A 390 -23.11 40.25 -3.02
CA ALA A 390 -24.28 39.48 -2.60
C ALA A 390 -25.10 40.26 -1.55
N PRO A 391 -26.42 40.38 -1.71
CA PRO A 391 -27.26 41.05 -0.70
C PRO A 391 -27.23 40.24 0.60
N CYS A 392 -26.79 40.87 1.68
CA CYS A 392 -26.81 40.29 3.01
C CYS A 392 -28.26 40.03 3.45
N THR A 393 -28.62 38.76 3.65
CA THR A 393 -29.92 38.35 4.19
C THR A 393 -29.66 37.37 5.34
N GLY A 394 -29.49 37.91 6.55
CA GLY A 394 -29.33 37.08 7.76
C GLY A 394 -28.82 37.85 8.97
N ALA A 395 -28.89 37.25 10.14
CA ALA A 395 -28.55 37.86 11.43
C ALA A 395 -27.03 38.14 11.63
N ASP A 396 -26.18 37.66 10.73
CA ASP A 396 -24.70 37.71 10.85
C ASP A 396 -24.04 38.72 9.86
N CYS A 397 -24.81 39.67 9.31
CA CYS A 397 -24.21 40.69 8.46
C CYS A 397 -23.37 41.68 9.30
N PRO A 398 -22.07 41.89 8.96
CA PRO A 398 -21.30 42.92 9.63
C PRO A 398 -21.87 44.30 9.32
N VAL A 399 -22.17 45.07 10.39
CA VAL A 399 -22.65 46.45 10.28
C VAL A 399 -21.56 47.28 9.58
N CYS A 400 -21.88 47.83 8.40
CA CYS A 400 -20.98 48.76 7.71
C CYS A 400 -20.76 49.97 8.60
N PRO A 401 -19.52 50.45 8.84
CA PRO A 401 -19.32 51.71 9.52
C PRO A 401 -19.83 52.84 8.63
N VAL A 402 -20.73 53.63 9.19
CA VAL A 402 -21.23 54.86 8.58
C VAL A 402 -20.06 55.85 8.59
N VAL A 403 -19.62 56.32 7.44
CA VAL A 403 -18.77 57.51 7.27
C VAL A 403 -19.67 58.68 6.98
#